data_f60cdc3a445bd0f8c44c3ae1ec881c6f
#
_entry.id   f60cdc3a445bd0f8c44c3ae1ec881c6f
#
_cell.length_a   1.000
_cell.length_b   1.000
_cell.length_c   1.000
_cell.angle_alpha   90.00
_cell.angle_beta   90.00
_cell.angle_gamma   90.00
#
_symmetry.space_group_name_H-M   'P 1'
#
loop_
_entity.id
_entity.type
_entity.pdbx_description
1 polymer ?
#
loop_
_entity_poly.entity_id
_entity_poly.type
_entity_poly.pdbx_seq_one_letter_code
_entity_poly.pdbx_strand_id
1 'polypeptide(L)'
;MSEGSVRSRRSASEAGTPGASSAPGDDDGRASGAVGQGDDPATDAGADGQDERPGADDATVVVGEGRVAALVREALGGRGPERAPAEANDLAAPWIEGARTVVVVAPAGEFGIRALKGETRRAVLVEQARRVARAAAAHGVRQVVAVTSAMVHGASADRPVVEDAEPVSSDAAGFVADLVAFEEALADELDAADEPVVLAVLRPAVVVGPEVDTILTRHFEAPRLLVVKGSERPWQLVHTDDLAAAVRLVADEVLTGTFTVGALDERGEPDVVTPAELVERTGLATVSLPAATAFGAAERLHRVGVLPSPASDMAFVVHPWTVSARALHEAGWAPAWSSAECVDVLMDGVRGRIAVGGRRVGGRDAAALGAAGAAVALLGTAAIWRQARRR
;
A
#
# COMPACT_ATOMS: atom_id res chain seq x y z
N MET A 1 2.39 2.26 59.12
CA MET A 1 3.16 3.47 59.47
C MET A 1 3.54 4.10 58.17
N SER A 2 3.09 5.13 57.71
CA SER A 2 2.47 6.43 57.90
C SER A 2 2.06 6.84 56.50
N GLU A 3 0.88 6.99 56.18
CA GLU A 3 -0.04 8.13 56.03
C GLU A 3 0.61 9.46 55.61
N GLY A 4 0.07 10.03 54.51
CA GLY A 4 0.37 11.38 54.05
C GLY A 4 -0.55 11.77 52.89
N SER A 5 -1.80 12.09 53.26
CA SER A 5 -2.84 12.73 52.44
C SER A 5 -2.68 14.26 52.46
N VAL A 6 -2.84 14.98 51.33
CA VAL A 6 -3.32 16.38 51.25
C VAL A 6 -3.86 16.68 49.86
N ARG A 7 -5.15 16.74 49.68
CA ARG A 7 -6.13 17.83 49.45
C ARG A 7 -5.89 18.76 48.25
N SER A 8 -6.75 18.60 47.30
CA SER A 8 -7.81 19.51 46.77
C SER A 8 -7.63 21.02 46.88
N ARG A 9 -7.71 21.73 45.76
CA ARG A 9 -8.41 23.03 45.66
C ARG A 9 -9.04 23.20 44.27
N ARG A 10 -10.37 23.34 44.31
CA ARG A 10 -11.23 23.92 43.25
C ARG A 10 -11.12 25.46 43.35
N SER A 11 -11.26 26.13 42.21
CA SER A 11 -12.02 27.40 42.16
C SER A 11 -12.58 27.58 40.73
N ALA A 12 -13.87 27.87 40.73
CA ALA A 12 -14.74 28.19 39.64
C ALA A 12 -14.87 29.70 39.48
N SER A 13 -15.62 30.13 38.45
CA SER A 13 -16.20 31.46 38.20
C SER A 13 -15.50 32.22 37.08
N GLU A 14 -16.12 32.87 36.08
CA GLU A 14 -17.52 33.25 35.90
C GLU A 14 -17.77 33.60 34.43
N ALA A 15 -19.02 33.63 34.08
CA ALA A 15 -19.68 33.94 32.84
C ALA A 15 -19.60 35.41 32.39
N GLY A 16 -19.83 35.63 31.09
CA GLY A 16 -20.12 36.97 30.55
C GLY A 16 -20.43 37.00 29.09
N THR A 17 -21.70 36.89 28.72
CA THR A 17 -22.34 37.39 27.48
C THR A 17 -23.34 38.46 27.92
N PRO A 18 -23.94 39.33 27.08
CA PRO A 18 -24.03 39.49 25.63
C PRO A 18 -23.97 40.97 25.14
N GLY A 19 -24.09 41.17 23.81
CA GLY A 19 -24.37 42.50 23.24
C GLY A 19 -24.64 42.46 21.74
N ALA A 20 -25.90 42.62 21.37
CA ALA A 20 -26.48 42.60 20.05
C ALA A 20 -26.56 44.01 19.40
N SER A 21 -27.00 44.03 18.09
CA SER A 21 -27.56 45.17 17.35
C SER A 21 -26.53 45.80 16.38
N SER A 22 -26.79 46.13 15.12
CA SER A 22 -27.97 46.21 14.23
C SER A 22 -27.50 46.52 12.81
N ALA A 23 -28.22 46.06 11.81
CA ALA A 23 -28.23 46.62 10.45
C ALA A 23 -29.24 47.78 10.39
N PRO A 24 -29.56 48.43 9.25
CA PRO A 24 -29.19 48.33 7.82
C PRO A 24 -28.89 49.70 7.18
N GLY A 25 -28.66 49.74 5.85
CA GLY A 25 -28.68 50.95 5.01
C GLY A 25 -28.48 50.71 3.54
N ASP A 26 -29.60 50.67 2.81
CA ASP A 26 -29.69 50.75 1.35
C ASP A 26 -29.13 52.09 0.83
N ASP A 27 -28.54 52.15 -0.35
CA ASP A 27 -28.91 53.18 -1.32
C ASP A 27 -28.53 52.84 -2.76
N ASP A 28 -29.47 53.19 -3.65
CA ASP A 28 -29.46 53.08 -5.11
C ASP A 28 -28.58 54.13 -5.77
N GLY A 29 -28.10 53.83 -6.99
CA GLY A 29 -27.50 54.86 -7.87
C GLY A 29 -27.20 54.41 -9.30
N ARG A 30 -28.20 54.49 -10.18
CA ARG A 30 -28.12 54.42 -11.67
C ARG A 30 -27.33 55.57 -12.27
N ALA A 31 -26.64 55.30 -13.39
CA ALA A 31 -26.73 55.96 -14.73
C ALA A 31 -25.43 55.65 -15.53
N SER A 32 -25.46 55.01 -16.71
CA SER A 32 -25.83 55.48 -18.06
C SER A 32 -24.76 56.37 -18.74
N GLY A 33 -24.32 55.93 -19.95
CA GLY A 33 -23.72 56.79 -21.00
C GLY A 33 -22.42 56.19 -21.58
N ALA A 34 -22.44 55.53 -22.66
CA ALA A 34 -22.46 55.86 -24.10
C ALA A 34 -21.04 55.96 -24.76
N VAL A 35 -20.80 55.04 -25.68
CA VAL A 35 -20.27 55.14 -27.07
C VAL A 35 -19.00 55.97 -27.34
N GLY A 36 -18.00 55.29 -27.93
CA GLY A 36 -16.91 55.92 -28.71
C GLY A 36 -16.15 54.83 -29.49
N GLN A 37 -16.44 54.76 -30.79
CA GLN A 37 -15.68 54.06 -31.83
C GLN A 37 -14.35 54.77 -32.08
N GLY A 38 -13.28 54.01 -32.37
CA GLY A 38 -12.04 54.58 -32.87
C GLY A 38 -11.07 53.48 -33.33
N ASP A 39 -10.80 53.50 -34.59
CA ASP A 39 -10.11 52.61 -35.50
C ASP A 39 -8.71 52.15 -35.08
N ASP A 40 -8.36 50.96 -35.60
CA ASP A 40 -7.03 50.34 -35.75
C ASP A 40 -6.00 51.24 -36.44
N PRO A 41 -4.68 51.01 -36.30
CA PRO A 41 -4.06 49.91 -37.04
C PRO A 41 -2.91 49.12 -36.36
N ALA A 42 -2.75 47.93 -36.89
CA ALA A 42 -1.69 46.93 -36.76
C ALA A 42 -0.27 47.42 -36.44
N THR A 43 0.39 46.75 -35.52
CA THR A 43 1.83 46.47 -35.61
C THR A 43 2.11 45.05 -35.07
N ASP A 44 2.57 44.28 -36.01
CA ASP A 44 3.21 42.98 -35.90
C ASP A 44 4.49 43.08 -35.05
N ALA A 45 4.70 42.13 -34.14
CA ALA A 45 5.93 41.51 -33.72
C ALA A 45 5.85 41.02 -32.26
N GLY A 46 5.83 39.79 -32.07
CA GLY A 46 6.01 39.24 -30.76
C GLY A 46 6.00 37.72 -30.81
N ALA A 47 7.16 37.14 -31.03
CA ALA A 47 7.39 35.72 -30.86
C ALA A 47 6.92 35.29 -29.47
N ASP A 48 5.78 34.62 -29.41
CA ASP A 48 5.41 33.79 -28.29
C ASP A 48 6.38 32.61 -28.24
N GLY A 49 7.45 32.77 -27.46
CA GLY A 49 8.14 31.67 -26.87
C GLY A 49 7.16 31.00 -25.93
N GLN A 50 6.43 30.02 -26.41
CA GLN A 50 5.77 29.03 -25.56
C GLN A 50 6.87 28.35 -24.77
N ASP A 51 7.04 28.82 -23.53
CA ASP A 51 7.73 28.11 -22.48
C ASP A 51 6.87 26.84 -22.23
N GLU A 52 7.08 25.82 -23.06
CA GLU A 52 6.57 24.46 -22.83
C GLU A 52 7.23 24.01 -21.53
N ARG A 53 6.56 24.32 -20.40
CA ARG A 53 6.86 23.64 -19.17
C ARG A 53 6.67 22.16 -19.48
N PRO A 54 7.72 21.31 -19.34
CA PRO A 54 7.57 19.87 -19.52
C PRO A 54 6.41 19.43 -18.67
N GLY A 55 5.45 18.73 -19.28
CA GLY A 55 4.24 18.29 -18.61
C GLY A 55 4.63 17.57 -17.30
N ALA A 56 3.85 17.76 -16.25
CA ALA A 56 4.12 17.15 -14.93
C ALA A 56 4.36 15.64 -15.00
N ASP A 57 3.84 14.99 -16.03
CA ASP A 57 3.96 13.54 -16.29
C ASP A 57 5.37 13.09 -16.71
N ASP A 58 6.16 13.94 -17.39
CA ASP A 58 7.52 13.58 -17.84
C ASP A 58 8.57 13.63 -16.72
N ALA A 59 8.23 14.21 -15.57
CA ALA A 59 9.13 14.42 -14.45
C ALA A 59 9.16 13.27 -13.43
N THR A 60 8.31 12.25 -13.60
CA THR A 60 8.20 11.12 -12.67
C THR A 60 8.80 9.85 -13.26
N VAL A 61 9.71 9.23 -12.49
CA VAL A 61 10.31 7.93 -12.83
C VAL A 61 9.83 6.88 -11.84
N VAL A 62 9.32 5.75 -12.33
CA VAL A 62 8.85 4.65 -11.49
C VAL A 62 9.76 3.43 -11.68
N VAL A 63 10.45 3.04 -10.61
CA VAL A 63 11.32 1.86 -10.56
C VAL A 63 10.63 0.77 -9.76
N GLY A 64 10.46 -0.40 -10.32
CA GLY A 64 9.85 -1.53 -9.61
C GLY A 64 9.44 -2.65 -10.55
N GLU A 65 9.60 -3.88 -10.07
CA GLU A 65 9.12 -5.10 -10.73
C GLU A 65 7.69 -5.43 -10.26
N GLY A 66 7.01 -6.22 -11.07
CA GLY A 66 5.69 -6.74 -10.74
C GLY A 66 4.53 -5.89 -11.24
N ARG A 67 3.33 -6.40 -10.97
CA ARG A 67 2.11 -5.79 -11.51
C ARG A 67 1.75 -4.48 -10.80
N VAL A 68 1.97 -4.40 -9.49
CA VAL A 68 1.71 -3.16 -8.73
C VAL A 68 2.57 -2.02 -9.27
N ALA A 69 3.87 -2.25 -9.45
CA ALA A 69 4.76 -1.23 -10.02
C ALA A 69 4.36 -0.82 -11.44
N ALA A 70 3.94 -1.80 -12.27
CA ALA A 70 3.48 -1.51 -13.62
C ALA A 70 2.21 -0.65 -13.64
N LEU A 71 1.22 -0.96 -12.78
CA LEU A 71 -0.02 -0.19 -12.66
C LEU A 71 0.21 1.22 -12.11
N VAL A 72 1.07 1.36 -11.10
CA VAL A 72 1.45 2.68 -10.58
C VAL A 72 2.15 3.50 -11.66
N ARG A 73 3.07 2.88 -12.43
CA ARG A 73 3.76 3.56 -13.55
C ARG A 73 2.78 4.03 -14.62
N GLU A 74 1.85 3.17 -15.02
CA GLU A 74 0.81 3.48 -16.00
C GLU A 74 -0.09 4.64 -15.52
N ALA A 75 -0.58 4.56 -14.28
CA ALA A 75 -1.46 5.57 -13.70
C ALA A 75 -0.80 6.95 -13.52
N LEU A 76 0.51 6.98 -13.27
CA LEU A 76 1.28 8.23 -13.14
C LEU A 76 1.76 8.78 -14.49
N GLY A 77 1.54 8.08 -15.62
CA GLY A 77 2.16 8.43 -16.89
C GLY A 77 3.68 8.32 -16.86
N GLY A 78 4.23 7.66 -15.83
CA GLY A 78 5.64 7.62 -15.54
C GLY A 78 6.42 6.67 -16.46
N ARG A 79 7.71 6.96 -16.62
CA ARG A 79 8.70 6.09 -17.27
C ARG A 79 9.56 5.39 -16.22
N GLY A 80 10.40 4.48 -16.63
CA GLY A 80 11.42 3.90 -15.76
C GLY A 80 11.57 2.39 -15.89
N PRO A 81 12.68 1.84 -15.39
CA PRO A 81 13.01 0.42 -15.48
C PRO A 81 12.30 -0.40 -14.39
N GLU A 82 12.20 -1.70 -14.60
CA GLU A 82 11.78 -2.62 -13.54
C GLU A 82 12.79 -2.67 -12.39
N ARG A 83 14.07 -2.50 -12.70
CA ARG A 83 15.17 -2.41 -11.71
C ARG A 83 16.13 -1.32 -12.10
N ALA A 84 16.70 -0.61 -11.14
CA ALA A 84 17.82 0.27 -11.39
C ALA A 84 19.00 -0.56 -11.92
N PRO A 85 19.55 -0.21 -13.10
CA PRO A 85 20.59 -1.00 -13.75
C PRO A 85 21.82 -1.19 -12.86
N ALA A 86 22.42 -2.40 -12.89
CA ALA A 86 23.57 -2.75 -12.08
C ALA A 86 24.87 -2.06 -12.55
N GLU A 87 24.93 -1.71 -13.83
CA GLU A 87 26.14 -1.20 -14.51
C GLU A 87 26.16 0.31 -14.59
N ALA A 88 25.11 1.00 -14.17
CA ALA A 88 25.11 2.45 -14.14
C ALA A 88 26.09 2.90 -13.05
N ASN A 89 27.19 3.50 -13.47
CA ASN A 89 27.86 4.47 -12.62
C ASN A 89 26.78 5.45 -12.18
N ASP A 90 26.60 5.65 -10.88
CA ASP A 90 25.49 6.45 -10.32
C ASP A 90 25.44 7.87 -10.92
N LEU A 91 26.58 8.36 -11.47
CA LEU A 91 26.71 9.61 -12.21
C LEU A 91 26.23 9.55 -13.68
N ALA A 92 25.95 8.38 -14.23
CA ALA A 92 25.56 8.18 -15.63
C ALA A 92 24.28 7.35 -15.74
N ALA A 93 23.27 7.63 -14.89
CA ALA A 93 22.01 6.91 -14.85
C ALA A 93 20.97 7.54 -15.80
N PRO A 94 20.97 7.25 -17.12
CA PRO A 94 20.11 7.91 -18.11
C PRO A 94 18.61 7.66 -17.86
N TRP A 95 18.27 6.61 -17.09
CA TRP A 95 16.89 6.27 -16.76
C TRP A 95 16.24 7.27 -15.80
N ILE A 96 17.04 8.06 -15.05
CA ILE A 96 16.57 9.04 -14.06
C ILE A 96 16.75 10.49 -14.54
N GLU A 97 17.41 10.69 -15.68
CA GLU A 97 17.72 12.02 -16.21
C GLU A 97 16.45 12.88 -16.36
N GLY A 98 16.47 14.09 -15.80
CA GLY A 98 15.34 15.02 -15.81
C GLY A 98 14.22 14.67 -14.83
N ALA A 99 14.35 13.62 -14.03
CA ALA A 99 13.35 13.28 -13.04
C ALA A 99 13.33 14.29 -11.88
N ARG A 100 12.15 14.72 -11.48
CA ARG A 100 11.93 15.49 -10.25
C ARG A 100 11.55 14.58 -9.09
N THR A 101 10.82 13.52 -9.39
CA THR A 101 10.37 12.51 -8.43
C THR A 101 10.72 11.12 -8.93
N VAL A 102 11.25 10.32 -8.04
CA VAL A 102 11.47 8.88 -8.26
C VAL A 102 10.56 8.09 -7.34
N VAL A 103 9.68 7.30 -7.92
CA VAL A 103 8.84 6.35 -7.19
C VAL A 103 9.52 4.99 -7.24
N VAL A 104 9.83 4.40 -6.09
CA VAL A 104 10.39 3.05 -6.02
C VAL A 104 9.40 2.10 -5.36
N VAL A 105 8.95 1.09 -6.11
CA VAL A 105 7.97 0.11 -5.63
C VAL A 105 8.69 -1.18 -5.28
N ALA A 106 8.72 -1.50 -3.98
CA ALA A 106 9.28 -2.75 -3.50
C ALA A 106 8.27 -3.90 -3.69
N PRO A 107 8.72 -5.12 -4.04
CA PRO A 107 7.83 -6.26 -4.20
C PRO A 107 7.32 -6.75 -2.84
N ALA A 108 6.08 -6.42 -2.52
CA ALA A 108 5.42 -6.76 -1.25
C ALA A 108 4.70 -8.12 -1.31
N GLY A 109 5.48 -9.21 -1.47
CA GLY A 109 4.93 -10.57 -1.53
C GLY A 109 4.25 -10.90 -2.86
N GLU A 110 4.51 -10.14 -3.92
CA GLU A 110 4.01 -10.45 -5.27
C GLU A 110 4.63 -11.72 -5.84
N PHE A 111 3.80 -12.48 -6.57
CA PHE A 111 4.23 -13.62 -7.36
C PHE A 111 4.54 -13.18 -8.81
N GLY A 112 5.30 -14.00 -9.52
CA GLY A 112 5.74 -13.67 -10.88
C GLY A 112 7.02 -12.85 -10.95
N ILE A 113 7.42 -12.22 -9.87
CA ILE A 113 8.74 -11.61 -9.73
C ILE A 113 9.80 -12.70 -9.64
N ARG A 114 10.94 -12.50 -10.26
CA ARG A 114 12.02 -13.49 -10.27
C ARG A 114 12.38 -13.92 -8.84
N ALA A 115 12.03 -15.15 -8.49
CA ALA A 115 12.24 -15.69 -7.17
C ALA A 115 13.74 -15.75 -6.85
N LEU A 116 14.16 -14.94 -5.88
CA LEU A 116 15.50 -14.99 -5.29
C LEU A 116 15.41 -15.77 -3.97
N LYS A 117 16.43 -16.52 -3.65
CA LYS A 117 16.43 -17.34 -2.43
C LYS A 117 16.92 -16.53 -1.22
N GLY A 118 16.13 -16.49 -0.16
CA GLY A 118 16.54 -16.07 1.19
C GLY A 118 17.40 -14.78 1.23
N GLU A 119 18.61 -14.89 1.77
CA GLU A 119 19.55 -13.76 1.91
C GLU A 119 19.89 -13.06 0.58
N THR A 120 19.90 -13.80 -0.53
CA THR A 120 20.14 -13.22 -1.84
C THR A 120 19.03 -12.24 -2.23
N ARG A 121 17.77 -12.50 -1.84
CA ARG A 121 16.65 -11.59 -2.10
C ARG A 121 16.82 -10.28 -1.33
N ARG A 122 17.11 -10.35 -0.04
CA ARG A 122 17.39 -9.16 0.78
C ARG A 122 18.55 -8.35 0.21
N ALA A 123 19.67 -8.99 -0.10
CA ALA A 123 20.84 -8.32 -0.63
C ALA A 123 20.53 -7.55 -1.93
N VAL A 124 19.73 -8.16 -2.83
CA VAL A 124 19.30 -7.51 -4.07
C VAL A 124 18.38 -6.32 -3.79
N LEU A 125 17.43 -6.45 -2.86
CA LEU A 125 16.52 -5.34 -2.52
C LEU A 125 17.24 -4.18 -1.86
N VAL A 126 18.13 -4.45 -0.91
CA VAL A 126 18.97 -3.44 -0.25
C VAL A 126 19.84 -2.72 -1.26
N GLU A 127 20.51 -3.46 -2.16
CA GLU A 127 21.33 -2.86 -3.21
C GLU A 127 20.49 -2.04 -4.20
N GLN A 128 19.27 -2.48 -4.51
CA GLN A 128 18.32 -1.71 -5.33
C GLN A 128 17.98 -0.38 -4.66
N ALA A 129 17.66 -0.38 -3.35
CA ALA A 129 17.38 0.82 -2.57
C ALA A 129 18.55 1.81 -2.63
N ARG A 130 19.76 1.33 -2.37
CA ARG A 130 20.99 2.15 -2.41
C ARG A 130 21.25 2.74 -3.78
N ARG A 131 21.09 1.97 -4.85
CA ARG A 131 21.28 2.48 -6.22
C ARG A 131 20.28 3.58 -6.57
N VAL A 132 19.00 3.39 -6.21
CA VAL A 132 17.99 4.41 -6.44
C VAL A 132 18.33 5.67 -5.66
N ALA A 133 18.70 5.55 -4.38
CA ALA A 133 19.07 6.69 -3.54
C ALA A 133 20.28 7.46 -4.09
N ARG A 134 21.38 6.76 -4.41
CA ARG A 134 22.58 7.39 -4.99
C ARG A 134 22.31 8.07 -6.33
N ALA A 135 21.55 7.39 -7.21
CA ALA A 135 21.19 7.97 -8.48
C ALA A 135 20.29 9.21 -8.30
N ALA A 136 19.33 9.17 -7.37
CA ALA A 136 18.48 10.31 -7.07
C ALA A 136 19.28 11.51 -6.57
N ALA A 137 20.21 11.31 -5.63
CA ALA A 137 21.08 12.36 -5.12
C ALA A 137 22.01 12.92 -6.22
N ALA A 138 22.65 12.04 -7.02
CA ALA A 138 23.58 12.44 -8.08
C ALA A 138 22.93 13.25 -9.22
N HIS A 139 21.63 13.04 -9.47
CA HIS A 139 20.87 13.73 -10.51
C HIS A 139 19.98 14.87 -10.01
N GLY A 140 20.09 15.27 -8.74
CA GLY A 140 19.33 16.38 -8.17
C GLY A 140 17.82 16.13 -8.12
N VAL A 141 17.40 14.86 -7.93
CA VAL A 141 16.01 14.50 -7.73
C VAL A 141 15.50 15.16 -6.45
N ARG A 142 14.34 15.79 -6.51
CA ARG A 142 13.77 16.50 -5.37
C ARG A 142 13.24 15.53 -4.31
N GLN A 143 12.62 14.43 -4.76
CA GLN A 143 11.92 13.51 -3.88
C GLN A 143 12.03 12.06 -4.34
N VAL A 144 12.19 11.16 -3.38
CA VAL A 144 12.01 9.71 -3.56
C VAL A 144 10.76 9.29 -2.80
N VAL A 145 9.84 8.60 -3.48
CA VAL A 145 8.64 8.02 -2.90
C VAL A 145 8.78 6.50 -2.91
N ALA A 146 8.94 5.89 -1.75
CA ALA A 146 9.00 4.44 -1.62
C ALA A 146 7.59 3.87 -1.37
N VAL A 147 7.22 2.84 -2.12
CA VAL A 147 5.99 2.07 -1.89
C VAL A 147 6.40 0.68 -1.39
N THR A 148 6.01 0.33 -0.18
CA THR A 148 6.37 -0.92 0.49
C THR A 148 5.11 -1.70 0.93
N SER A 149 4.88 -1.90 2.20
CA SER A 149 3.66 -2.53 2.73
C SER A 149 3.48 -2.24 4.21
N ALA A 150 2.25 -2.07 4.66
CA ALA A 150 1.92 -1.98 6.09
C ALA A 150 2.24 -3.26 6.88
N MET A 151 2.54 -4.37 6.21
CA MET A 151 3.01 -5.60 6.86
C MET A 151 4.30 -5.37 7.67
N VAL A 152 5.09 -4.33 7.38
CA VAL A 152 6.29 -3.98 8.15
C VAL A 152 6.00 -3.68 9.62
N HIS A 153 4.78 -3.25 9.95
CA HIS A 153 4.34 -3.02 11.32
C HIS A 153 3.99 -4.31 12.07
N GLY A 154 3.90 -5.46 11.37
CA GLY A 154 3.39 -6.71 11.94
C GLY A 154 1.87 -6.70 12.13
N ALA A 155 1.32 -7.84 12.48
CA ALA A 155 -0.10 -8.04 12.78
C ALA A 155 -0.28 -8.50 14.23
N SER A 156 -1.16 -7.84 15.00
CA SER A 156 -1.37 -8.13 16.41
C SER A 156 -2.84 -8.02 16.81
N ALA A 157 -3.29 -8.91 17.69
CA ALA A 157 -4.63 -8.84 18.25
C ALA A 157 -4.83 -7.62 19.17
N ASP A 158 -3.74 -7.15 19.79
CA ASP A 158 -3.75 -6.03 20.74
C ASP A 158 -3.68 -4.66 20.06
N ARG A 159 -3.46 -4.64 18.74
CA ARG A 159 -3.35 -3.43 17.92
C ARG A 159 -4.25 -3.55 16.69
N PRO A 160 -5.54 -3.19 16.81
CA PRO A 160 -6.49 -3.34 15.70
C PRO A 160 -6.23 -2.40 14.53
N VAL A 161 -5.67 -1.20 14.78
CA VAL A 161 -5.34 -0.20 13.76
C VAL A 161 -3.88 0.22 13.92
N VAL A 162 -3.20 0.40 12.80
CA VAL A 162 -1.81 0.89 12.68
C VAL A 162 -1.86 2.35 12.30
N GLU A 163 -1.24 3.20 13.10
CA GLU A 163 -1.10 4.63 12.79
C GLU A 163 0.16 4.92 11.95
N ASP A 164 0.16 6.04 11.22
CA ASP A 164 1.25 6.39 10.28
C ASP A 164 2.63 6.44 10.94
N ALA A 165 2.70 6.96 12.16
CA ALA A 165 3.95 7.12 12.92
C ALA A 165 4.39 5.87 13.70
N GLU A 166 3.64 4.76 13.60
CA GLU A 166 4.02 3.56 14.32
C GLU A 166 5.32 2.95 13.81
N PRO A 167 6.17 2.43 14.71
CA PRO A 167 7.42 1.80 14.31
C PRO A 167 7.19 0.50 13.55
N VAL A 168 8.18 0.09 12.78
CA VAL A 168 8.21 -1.25 12.16
C VAL A 168 8.35 -2.33 13.24
N SER A 169 7.87 -3.52 12.96
CA SER A 169 7.95 -4.65 13.89
C SER A 169 9.39 -5.14 14.07
N SER A 170 9.84 -5.27 15.32
CA SER A 170 11.12 -5.88 15.66
C SER A 170 11.19 -7.37 15.31
N ASP A 171 10.04 -8.04 15.18
CA ASP A 171 9.92 -9.46 14.90
C ASP A 171 9.69 -9.76 13.42
N ALA A 172 9.90 -8.75 12.54
CA ALA A 172 9.77 -8.92 11.10
C ALA A 172 10.64 -10.09 10.59
N ALA A 173 10.06 -10.95 9.77
CA ALA A 173 10.72 -12.13 9.21
C ALA A 173 10.42 -12.29 7.72
N GLY A 174 11.16 -13.13 7.03
CA GLY A 174 10.92 -13.44 5.63
C GLY A 174 10.98 -12.22 4.73
N PHE A 175 10.00 -12.06 3.84
CA PHE A 175 9.95 -10.91 2.92
C PHE A 175 9.62 -9.59 3.63
N VAL A 176 8.93 -9.64 4.76
CA VAL A 176 8.63 -8.44 5.58
C VAL A 176 9.93 -7.83 6.13
N ALA A 177 10.83 -8.67 6.64
CA ALA A 177 12.15 -8.21 7.08
C ALA A 177 13.02 -7.68 5.91
N ASP A 178 12.78 -8.18 4.69
CA ASP A 178 13.46 -7.65 3.50
C ASP A 178 12.93 -6.26 3.13
N LEU A 179 11.62 -5.99 3.33
CA LEU A 179 11.02 -4.66 3.15
C LEU A 179 11.54 -3.65 4.18
N VAL A 180 11.65 -4.06 5.45
CA VAL A 180 12.25 -3.22 6.50
C VAL A 180 13.68 -2.84 6.13
N ALA A 181 14.51 -3.83 5.75
CA ALA A 181 15.89 -3.58 5.33
C ALA A 181 15.99 -2.72 4.07
N PHE A 182 15.00 -2.79 3.17
CA PHE A 182 14.91 -1.91 1.99
C PHE A 182 14.63 -0.46 2.40
N GLU A 183 13.65 -0.22 3.29
CA GLU A 183 13.34 1.12 3.78
C GLU A 183 14.51 1.75 4.52
N GLU A 184 15.15 0.99 5.42
CA GLU A 184 16.34 1.42 6.16
C GLU A 184 17.49 1.79 5.20
N ALA A 185 17.80 0.91 4.24
CA ALA A 185 18.87 1.16 3.28
C ALA A 185 18.61 2.38 2.38
N LEU A 186 17.34 2.65 2.04
CA LEU A 186 16.96 3.82 1.27
C LEU A 186 17.14 5.11 2.10
N ALA A 187 16.67 5.09 3.34
CA ALA A 187 16.80 6.22 4.26
C ALA A 187 18.27 6.54 4.58
N ASP A 188 19.05 5.53 4.98
CA ASP A 188 20.47 5.69 5.32
C ASP A 188 21.29 6.28 4.15
N GLU A 189 21.02 5.84 2.93
CA GLU A 189 21.75 6.32 1.75
C GLU A 189 21.36 7.75 1.36
N LEU A 190 20.07 8.11 1.52
CA LEU A 190 19.61 9.48 1.26
C LEU A 190 20.08 10.45 2.36
N ASP A 191 20.09 10.02 3.61
CA ASP A 191 20.59 10.82 4.74
C ASP A 191 22.10 11.07 4.66
N ALA A 192 22.85 10.16 4.02
CA ALA A 192 24.29 10.29 3.78
C ALA A 192 24.64 11.13 2.54
N ALA A 193 23.67 11.54 1.74
CA ALA A 193 23.89 12.32 0.52
C ALA A 193 24.27 13.77 0.84
N ASP A 194 25.16 14.35 0.03
CA ASP A 194 25.56 15.76 0.18
C ASP A 194 24.41 16.74 -0.11
N GLU A 195 23.53 16.41 -1.06
CA GLU A 195 22.36 17.19 -1.42
C GLU A 195 21.09 16.55 -0.84
N PRO A 196 20.22 17.33 -0.18
CA PRO A 196 19.04 16.79 0.46
C PRO A 196 18.00 16.31 -0.55
N VAL A 197 17.59 15.05 -0.43
CA VAL A 197 16.50 14.45 -1.19
C VAL A 197 15.36 14.11 -0.21
N VAL A 198 14.15 14.58 -0.49
CA VAL A 198 12.99 14.30 0.37
C VAL A 198 12.60 12.82 0.23
N LEU A 199 12.44 12.11 1.34
CA LEU A 199 11.94 10.74 1.36
C LEU A 199 10.50 10.70 1.89
N ALA A 200 9.63 10.03 1.15
CA ALA A 200 8.31 9.62 1.60
C ALA A 200 8.17 8.10 1.46
N VAL A 201 7.61 7.44 2.47
CA VAL A 201 7.37 5.99 2.45
C VAL A 201 5.87 5.72 2.57
N LEU A 202 5.27 5.12 1.54
CA LEU A 202 3.89 4.67 1.54
C LEU A 202 3.83 3.20 1.90
N ARG A 203 3.04 2.87 2.92
CA ARG A 203 2.84 1.52 3.44
C ARG A 203 1.37 1.09 3.24
N PRO A 204 1.03 0.56 2.06
CA PRO A 204 -0.34 0.16 1.77
C PRO A 204 -0.76 -1.09 2.55
N ALA A 205 -2.06 -1.16 2.83
CA ALA A 205 -2.79 -2.36 3.23
C ALA A 205 -2.75 -3.43 2.11
N VAL A 206 -3.72 -4.33 2.05
CA VAL A 206 -3.78 -5.34 0.97
C VAL A 206 -4.05 -4.66 -0.37
N VAL A 207 -3.05 -4.62 -1.24
CA VAL A 207 -3.18 -4.04 -2.58
C VAL A 207 -3.91 -5.02 -3.50
N VAL A 208 -4.94 -4.53 -4.18
CA VAL A 208 -5.69 -5.26 -5.20
C VAL A 208 -5.81 -4.43 -6.48
N GLY A 209 -5.96 -5.12 -7.60
CA GLY A 209 -6.11 -4.49 -8.90
C GLY A 209 -6.03 -5.53 -10.01
N PRO A 210 -6.15 -5.11 -11.28
CA PRO A 210 -6.10 -6.03 -12.40
C PRO A 210 -4.79 -6.85 -12.42
N GLU A 211 -4.92 -8.18 -12.34
CA GLU A 211 -3.81 -9.14 -12.37
C GLU A 211 -2.80 -9.04 -11.21
N VAL A 212 -3.09 -8.28 -10.15
CA VAL A 212 -2.27 -8.27 -8.93
C VAL A 212 -2.32 -9.65 -8.27
N ASP A 213 -1.16 -10.23 -8.04
CA ASP A 213 -0.99 -11.60 -7.54
C ASP A 213 -0.02 -11.60 -6.37
N THR A 214 -0.55 -11.54 -5.16
CA THR A 214 0.22 -11.52 -3.93
C THR A 214 -0.08 -12.74 -3.05
N ILE A 215 0.74 -12.94 -2.03
CA ILE A 215 0.50 -13.94 -0.99
C ILE A 215 -0.91 -13.81 -0.38
N LEU A 216 -1.39 -12.57 -0.20
CA LEU A 216 -2.69 -12.30 0.41
C LEU A 216 -3.84 -12.52 -0.58
N THR A 217 -3.69 -12.09 -1.84
CA THR A 217 -4.71 -12.33 -2.86
C THR A 217 -4.91 -13.82 -3.14
N ARG A 218 -3.84 -14.62 -3.09
CA ARG A 218 -3.91 -16.08 -3.24
C ARG A 218 -4.64 -16.81 -2.11
N HIS A 219 -4.82 -16.16 -0.97
CA HIS A 219 -5.67 -16.71 0.10
C HIS A 219 -7.12 -16.91 -0.38
N PHE A 220 -7.58 -16.05 -1.30
CA PHE A 220 -8.92 -16.10 -1.91
C PHE A 220 -9.03 -17.05 -3.12
N GLU A 221 -7.91 -17.51 -3.65
CA GLU A 221 -7.89 -18.52 -4.72
C GLU A 221 -8.04 -19.95 -4.18
N ALA A 222 -7.95 -20.11 -2.86
CA ALA A 222 -8.13 -21.41 -2.23
C ALA A 222 -9.60 -21.86 -2.37
N PRO A 223 -9.88 -23.16 -2.54
CA PRO A 223 -11.25 -23.67 -2.68
C PRO A 223 -12.09 -23.46 -1.41
N ARG A 224 -11.47 -23.11 -0.30
CA ARG A 224 -12.10 -22.76 0.97
C ARG A 224 -11.29 -21.66 1.66
N LEU A 225 -11.99 -20.66 2.17
CA LEU A 225 -11.37 -19.60 2.95
C LEU A 225 -11.01 -20.12 4.35
N LEU A 226 -9.74 -19.99 4.74
CA LEU A 226 -9.30 -20.30 6.08
C LEU A 226 -9.77 -19.21 7.05
N VAL A 227 -10.56 -19.58 8.03
CA VAL A 227 -10.99 -18.73 9.15
C VAL A 227 -10.39 -19.29 10.42
N VAL A 228 -9.74 -18.47 11.20
CA VAL A 228 -9.20 -18.88 12.51
C VAL A 228 -10.26 -18.70 13.57
N LYS A 229 -10.52 -19.75 14.38
CA LYS A 229 -11.52 -19.71 15.45
C LYS A 229 -11.19 -18.60 16.45
N GLY A 230 -12.16 -17.72 16.69
CA GLY A 230 -12.02 -16.60 17.64
C GLY A 230 -11.30 -15.39 17.06
N SER A 231 -10.92 -15.42 15.78
CA SER A 231 -10.44 -14.24 15.06
C SER A 231 -11.60 -13.58 14.35
N GLU A 232 -11.86 -12.33 14.69
CA GLU A 232 -12.81 -11.45 13.99
C GLU A 232 -12.03 -10.41 13.15
N ARG A 233 -10.87 -10.81 12.64
CA ARG A 233 -9.99 -9.93 11.89
C ARG A 233 -10.73 -9.30 10.70
N PRO A 234 -10.86 -7.97 10.67
CA PRO A 234 -11.37 -7.27 9.50
C PRO A 234 -10.34 -7.26 8.37
N TRP A 235 -10.80 -7.10 7.14
CA TRP A 235 -9.96 -6.96 5.96
C TRP A 235 -10.07 -5.54 5.43
N GLN A 236 -8.95 -4.84 5.39
CA GLN A 236 -8.81 -3.58 4.69
C GLN A 236 -8.02 -3.82 3.41
N LEU A 237 -8.53 -3.31 2.31
CA LEU A 237 -7.90 -3.40 1.02
C LEU A 237 -7.69 -1.99 0.45
N VAL A 238 -6.85 -1.88 -0.56
CA VAL A 238 -6.67 -0.65 -1.33
C VAL A 238 -6.54 -0.99 -2.81
N HIS A 239 -7.28 -0.27 -3.65
CA HIS A 239 -7.17 -0.43 -5.09
C HIS A 239 -5.88 0.20 -5.62
N THR A 240 -5.32 -0.35 -6.70
CA THR A 240 -4.10 0.19 -7.33
C THR A 240 -4.28 1.62 -7.81
N ASP A 241 -5.47 2.03 -8.21
CA ASP A 241 -5.77 3.40 -8.64
C ASP A 241 -5.69 4.38 -7.46
N ASP A 242 -6.22 3.98 -6.29
CA ASP A 242 -6.15 4.77 -5.06
C ASP A 242 -4.72 4.86 -4.54
N LEU A 243 -3.96 3.76 -4.64
CA LEU A 243 -2.53 3.77 -4.32
C LEU A 243 -1.77 4.73 -5.24
N ALA A 244 -2.05 4.72 -6.54
CA ALA A 244 -1.44 5.65 -7.49
C ALA A 244 -1.84 7.10 -7.22
N ALA A 245 -3.09 7.35 -6.82
CA ALA A 245 -3.56 8.68 -6.41
C ALA A 245 -2.84 9.16 -5.13
N ALA A 246 -2.60 8.27 -4.15
CA ALA A 246 -1.80 8.58 -2.96
C ALA A 246 -0.35 8.93 -3.33
N VAL A 247 0.29 8.14 -4.20
CA VAL A 247 1.65 8.43 -4.70
C VAL A 247 1.70 9.77 -5.40
N ARG A 248 0.70 10.09 -6.24
CA ARG A 248 0.60 11.38 -6.94
C ARG A 248 0.51 12.54 -5.96
N LEU A 249 -0.40 12.48 -4.99
CA LEU A 249 -0.54 13.52 -3.96
C LEU A 249 0.79 13.75 -3.21
N VAL A 250 1.44 12.67 -2.77
CA VAL A 250 2.72 12.76 -2.05
C VAL A 250 3.80 13.38 -2.92
N ALA A 251 3.82 13.09 -4.22
CA ALA A 251 4.79 13.64 -5.17
C ALA A 251 4.50 15.13 -5.49
N ASP A 252 3.26 15.49 -5.72
CA ASP A 252 2.85 16.86 -6.09
C ASP A 252 3.07 17.84 -4.94
N GLU A 253 2.67 17.45 -3.72
CA GLU A 253 2.82 18.26 -2.49
C GLU A 253 4.20 18.11 -1.84
N VAL A 254 5.04 17.21 -2.35
CA VAL A 254 6.38 16.91 -1.81
C VAL A 254 6.33 16.57 -0.31
N LEU A 255 5.37 15.74 0.05
CA LEU A 255 5.21 15.31 1.44
C LEU A 255 6.39 14.45 1.89
N THR A 256 6.74 14.53 3.16
CA THR A 256 7.85 13.77 3.77
C THR A 256 7.36 12.91 4.92
N GLY A 257 8.04 11.80 5.15
CA GLY A 257 7.74 10.88 6.25
C GLY A 257 7.06 9.60 5.81
N THR A 258 6.38 8.95 6.75
CA THR A 258 5.72 7.66 6.51
C THR A 258 4.22 7.83 6.49
N PHE A 259 3.58 7.19 5.51
CA PHE A 259 2.14 7.24 5.30
C PHE A 259 1.60 5.82 5.14
N THR A 260 0.58 5.48 5.90
CA THR A 260 -0.21 4.27 5.65
C THR A 260 -1.25 4.55 4.55
N VAL A 261 -1.60 3.53 3.75
CA VAL A 261 -2.56 3.66 2.65
C VAL A 261 -3.58 2.53 2.72
N GLY A 262 -4.85 2.87 2.89
CA GLY A 262 -5.93 1.88 2.99
C GLY A 262 -7.28 2.51 2.68
N ALA A 263 -8.28 1.73 2.29
CA ALA A 263 -9.61 2.25 2.05
C ALA A 263 -10.15 2.97 3.30
N LEU A 264 -10.85 4.08 3.08
CA LEU A 264 -11.49 4.89 4.12
C LEU A 264 -12.97 5.04 3.83
N ASP A 265 -13.77 5.18 4.88
CA ASP A 265 -15.18 5.55 4.78
C ASP A 265 -15.35 7.07 4.57
N GLU A 266 -16.60 7.52 4.44
CA GLU A 266 -16.96 8.94 4.25
C GLU A 266 -16.53 9.84 5.43
N ARG A 267 -16.16 9.28 6.57
CA ARG A 267 -15.71 10.01 7.77
C ARG A 267 -14.19 10.05 7.88
N GLY A 268 -13.49 9.39 6.95
CA GLY A 268 -12.04 9.23 7.00
C GLY A 268 -11.57 8.14 7.96
N GLU A 269 -12.48 7.27 8.43
CA GLU A 269 -12.13 6.12 9.24
C GLU A 269 -11.80 4.90 8.36
N PRO A 270 -11.00 3.94 8.83
CA PRO A 270 -10.67 2.75 8.05
C PRO A 270 -11.90 1.98 7.57
N ASP A 271 -12.09 1.89 6.25
CA ASP A 271 -13.11 1.05 5.65
C ASP A 271 -12.63 -0.40 5.58
N VAL A 272 -13.42 -1.29 6.16
CA VAL A 272 -13.05 -2.69 6.32
C VAL A 272 -14.21 -3.63 6.00
N VAL A 273 -13.87 -4.83 5.51
CA VAL A 273 -14.82 -5.94 5.33
C VAL A 273 -14.69 -6.91 6.50
N THR A 274 -15.77 -7.15 7.20
CA THR A 274 -15.80 -8.13 8.29
C THR A 274 -15.68 -9.57 7.75
N PRO A 275 -15.25 -10.55 8.56
CA PRO A 275 -15.22 -11.95 8.12
C PRO A 275 -16.57 -12.49 7.62
N ALA A 276 -17.69 -12.02 8.18
CA ALA A 276 -19.02 -12.43 7.77
C ALA A 276 -19.38 -11.89 6.38
N GLU A 277 -19.18 -10.59 6.17
CA GLU A 277 -19.38 -9.94 4.87
C GLU A 277 -18.44 -10.52 3.80
N LEU A 278 -17.19 -10.82 4.17
CA LEU A 278 -16.23 -11.44 3.26
C LEU A 278 -16.73 -12.80 2.75
N VAL A 279 -17.27 -13.63 3.65
CA VAL A 279 -17.84 -14.95 3.28
C VAL A 279 -19.07 -14.78 2.40
N GLU A 280 -19.97 -13.85 2.74
CA GLU A 280 -21.16 -13.55 1.94
C GLU A 280 -20.78 -13.07 0.54
N ARG A 281 -19.86 -12.12 0.44
CA ARG A 281 -19.45 -11.49 -0.83
C ARG A 281 -18.67 -12.44 -1.73
N THR A 282 -17.76 -13.24 -1.16
CA THR A 282 -16.95 -14.18 -1.94
C THR A 282 -17.71 -15.46 -2.31
N GLY A 283 -18.71 -15.85 -1.53
CA GLY A 283 -19.41 -17.12 -1.69
C GLY A 283 -18.52 -18.35 -1.41
N LEU A 284 -17.33 -18.15 -0.85
CA LEU A 284 -16.39 -19.24 -0.57
C LEU A 284 -16.81 -20.00 0.68
N ALA A 285 -16.78 -21.33 0.59
CA ALA A 285 -16.95 -22.17 1.76
C ALA A 285 -15.76 -21.95 2.73
N THR A 286 -16.04 -21.92 4.03
CA THR A 286 -15.01 -21.69 5.05
C THR A 286 -14.49 -22.99 5.67
N VAL A 287 -13.23 -22.97 6.12
CA VAL A 287 -12.65 -23.94 7.04
C VAL A 287 -12.20 -23.22 8.29
N SER A 288 -12.83 -23.52 9.42
CA SER A 288 -12.47 -22.91 10.70
C SER A 288 -11.52 -23.79 11.48
N LEU A 289 -10.32 -23.29 11.79
CA LEU A 289 -9.27 -23.98 12.53
C LEU A 289 -8.84 -23.18 13.77
N PRO A 290 -8.45 -23.85 14.88
CA PRO A 290 -7.76 -23.16 15.95
C PRO A 290 -6.41 -22.56 15.44
N ALA A 291 -6.00 -21.42 15.98
CA ALA A 291 -4.78 -20.74 15.56
C ALA A 291 -3.54 -21.65 15.58
N ALA A 292 -3.30 -22.36 16.69
CA ALA A 292 -2.17 -23.29 16.79
C ALA A 292 -2.17 -24.38 15.70
N THR A 293 -3.36 -24.83 15.27
CA THR A 293 -3.48 -25.82 14.18
C THR A 293 -3.16 -25.19 12.83
N ALA A 294 -3.63 -23.96 12.59
CA ALA A 294 -3.38 -23.23 11.35
C ALA A 294 -1.89 -22.92 11.19
N PHE A 295 -1.23 -22.37 12.21
CA PHE A 295 0.20 -22.10 12.22
C PHE A 295 1.03 -23.38 12.06
N GLY A 296 0.71 -24.45 12.80
CA GLY A 296 1.42 -25.74 12.71
C GLY A 296 1.25 -26.42 11.34
N ALA A 297 0.11 -26.26 10.69
CA ALA A 297 -0.11 -26.75 9.33
C ALA A 297 0.70 -25.94 8.31
N ALA A 298 0.67 -24.61 8.40
CA ALA A 298 1.43 -23.72 7.54
C ALA A 298 2.94 -24.00 7.62
N GLU A 299 3.48 -24.14 8.82
CA GLU A 299 4.89 -24.46 9.05
C GLU A 299 5.31 -25.80 8.42
N ARG A 300 4.47 -26.82 8.53
CA ARG A 300 4.74 -28.13 7.92
C ARG A 300 4.70 -28.05 6.40
N LEU A 301 3.70 -27.35 5.84
CA LEU A 301 3.56 -27.19 4.40
C LEU A 301 4.69 -26.34 3.80
N HIS A 302 5.14 -25.33 4.52
CA HIS A 302 6.30 -24.53 4.14
C HIS A 302 7.59 -25.36 4.15
N ARG A 303 7.82 -26.14 5.22
CA ARG A 303 9.01 -26.99 5.36
C ARG A 303 9.13 -28.05 4.26
N VAL A 304 8.00 -28.54 3.74
CA VAL A 304 7.99 -29.50 2.62
C VAL A 304 7.88 -28.81 1.25
N GLY A 305 7.96 -27.47 1.18
CA GLY A 305 7.98 -26.70 -0.04
C GLY A 305 6.62 -26.57 -0.76
N VAL A 306 5.52 -26.89 -0.08
CA VAL A 306 4.15 -26.73 -0.62
C VAL A 306 3.67 -25.29 -0.49
N LEU A 307 3.98 -24.61 0.63
CA LEU A 307 3.73 -23.19 0.79
C LEU A 307 5.01 -22.40 0.53
N PRO A 308 4.95 -21.33 -0.28
CA PRO A 308 6.10 -20.50 -0.58
C PRO A 308 6.52 -19.63 0.63
N SER A 309 5.59 -19.38 1.56
CA SER A 309 5.75 -18.47 2.68
C SER A 309 5.90 -19.18 4.00
N PRO A 310 6.72 -18.65 4.93
CA PRO A 310 6.85 -19.19 6.28
C PRO A 310 5.56 -19.03 7.09
N ALA A 311 5.45 -19.78 8.20
CA ALA A 311 4.28 -19.71 9.07
C ALA A 311 4.08 -18.34 9.73
N SER A 312 5.13 -17.51 9.85
CA SER A 312 5.04 -16.12 10.32
C SER A 312 4.07 -15.27 9.49
N ASP A 313 4.00 -15.52 8.18
CA ASP A 313 3.10 -14.76 7.30
C ASP A 313 1.62 -15.06 7.56
N MET A 314 1.32 -16.19 8.23
CA MET A 314 -0.04 -16.48 8.71
C MET A 314 -0.54 -15.48 9.74
N ALA A 315 0.34 -14.74 10.42
CA ALA A 315 -0.07 -13.69 11.34
C ALA A 315 -0.96 -12.64 10.63
N PHE A 316 -0.64 -12.32 9.39
CA PHE A 316 -1.40 -11.36 8.57
C PHE A 316 -2.77 -11.88 8.08
N VAL A 317 -3.03 -13.16 8.21
CA VAL A 317 -4.34 -13.78 7.95
C VAL A 317 -5.14 -13.92 9.24
N VAL A 318 -4.48 -13.98 10.40
CA VAL A 318 -5.07 -14.28 11.71
C VAL A 318 -5.36 -13.03 12.52
N HIS A 319 -4.43 -12.07 12.53
CA HIS A 319 -4.50 -10.87 13.37
C HIS A 319 -4.77 -9.62 12.54
N PRO A 320 -5.42 -8.60 13.12
CA PRO A 320 -5.63 -7.33 12.44
C PRO A 320 -4.31 -6.58 12.19
N TRP A 321 -4.27 -5.85 11.11
CA TRP A 321 -3.23 -4.91 10.72
C TRP A 321 -3.81 -3.82 9.80
N THR A 322 -5.06 -3.45 10.07
CA THR A 322 -5.76 -2.33 9.46
C THR A 322 -4.97 -1.04 9.69
N VAL A 323 -4.92 -0.17 8.70
CA VAL A 323 -4.17 1.09 8.76
C VAL A 323 -5.10 2.30 8.82
N SER A 324 -4.67 3.37 9.48
CA SER A 324 -5.49 4.57 9.66
C SER A 324 -5.55 5.44 8.39
N ALA A 325 -4.49 5.48 7.60
CA ALA A 325 -4.29 6.39 6.45
C ALA A 325 -4.62 7.87 6.76
N ARG A 326 -4.53 8.25 8.04
CA ARG A 326 -4.97 9.57 8.54
C ARG A 326 -4.16 10.71 7.96
N ALA A 327 -2.85 10.59 7.93
CA ALA A 327 -1.98 11.66 7.44
C ALA A 327 -2.23 11.96 5.95
N LEU A 328 -2.51 10.96 5.13
CA LEU A 328 -2.90 11.15 3.73
C LEU A 328 -4.29 11.80 3.62
N HIS A 329 -5.24 11.37 4.43
CA HIS A 329 -6.57 11.95 4.46
C HIS A 329 -6.54 13.43 4.85
N GLU A 330 -5.77 13.78 5.89
CA GLU A 330 -5.54 15.18 6.31
C GLU A 330 -4.85 16.02 5.23
N ALA A 331 -4.01 15.39 4.40
CA ALA A 331 -3.39 16.02 3.23
C ALA A 331 -4.33 16.12 2.01
N GLY A 332 -5.58 15.66 2.12
CA GLY A 332 -6.59 15.76 1.06
C GLY A 332 -6.75 14.52 0.19
N TRP A 333 -6.09 13.40 0.53
CA TRP A 333 -6.32 12.15 -0.17
C TRP A 333 -7.64 11.50 0.24
N ALA A 334 -8.41 11.04 -0.73
CA ALA A 334 -9.62 10.26 -0.51
C ALA A 334 -9.64 9.08 -1.49
N PRO A 335 -9.74 7.84 -1.01
CA PRO A 335 -9.85 6.68 -1.88
C PRO A 335 -11.21 6.67 -2.59
N ALA A 336 -11.23 6.22 -3.84
CA ALA A 336 -12.44 6.06 -4.63
C ALA A 336 -13.08 4.67 -4.45
N TRP A 337 -12.32 3.69 -3.97
CA TRP A 337 -12.73 2.31 -3.83
C TRP A 337 -12.87 1.93 -2.35
N SER A 338 -14.01 1.36 -1.99
CA SER A 338 -14.19 0.71 -0.69
C SER A 338 -13.45 -0.64 -0.62
N SER A 339 -13.17 -1.11 0.59
CA SER A 339 -12.63 -2.47 0.79
C SER A 339 -13.58 -3.54 0.21
N ALA A 340 -14.86 -3.31 0.25
CA ALA A 340 -15.86 -4.21 -0.30
C ALA A 340 -15.77 -4.31 -1.84
N GLU A 341 -15.67 -3.20 -2.55
CA GLU A 341 -15.45 -3.18 -4.00
C GLU A 341 -14.10 -3.78 -4.38
N CYS A 342 -13.07 -3.53 -3.57
CA CYS A 342 -11.76 -4.19 -3.73
C CYS A 342 -11.87 -5.71 -3.64
N VAL A 343 -12.71 -6.27 -2.76
CA VAL A 343 -12.97 -7.72 -2.71
C VAL A 343 -13.64 -8.19 -4.00
N ASP A 344 -14.55 -7.42 -4.59
CA ASP A 344 -15.19 -7.78 -5.85
C ASP A 344 -14.18 -7.81 -7.01
N VAL A 345 -13.31 -6.80 -7.11
CA VAL A 345 -12.20 -6.77 -8.10
C VAL A 345 -11.29 -7.98 -7.93
N LEU A 346 -10.95 -8.32 -6.68
CA LEU A 346 -10.16 -9.51 -6.37
C LEU A 346 -10.85 -10.79 -6.84
N MET A 347 -12.15 -10.94 -6.53
CA MET A 347 -12.93 -12.13 -6.88
C MET A 347 -13.12 -12.27 -8.39
N ASP A 348 -13.27 -11.17 -9.11
CA ASP A 348 -13.31 -11.19 -10.59
C ASP A 348 -11.97 -11.65 -11.18
N GLY A 349 -10.86 -11.23 -10.57
CA GLY A 349 -9.52 -11.66 -10.96
C GLY A 349 -9.22 -13.14 -10.69
N VAL A 350 -9.86 -13.74 -9.67
CA VAL A 350 -9.63 -15.15 -9.29
C VAL A 350 -10.65 -16.13 -9.86
N ARG A 351 -11.80 -15.64 -10.38
CA ARG A 351 -12.83 -16.50 -11.00
C ARG A 351 -12.24 -17.37 -12.12
N GLY A 352 -12.44 -18.66 -12.00
CA GLY A 352 -11.90 -19.64 -12.96
C GLY A 352 -10.42 -19.98 -12.78
N ARG A 353 -9.77 -19.46 -11.73
CA ARG A 353 -8.40 -19.80 -11.34
C ARG A 353 -8.43 -20.63 -10.06
N ILE A 354 -7.63 -21.68 -10.00
CA ILE A 354 -7.45 -22.51 -8.80
C ILE A 354 -5.97 -22.53 -8.47
N ALA A 355 -5.61 -22.07 -7.30
CA ALA A 355 -4.24 -22.18 -6.79
C ALA A 355 -4.05 -23.53 -6.10
N VAL A 356 -3.10 -24.33 -6.58
CA VAL A 356 -2.69 -25.59 -5.95
C VAL A 356 -1.18 -25.53 -5.71
N GLY A 357 -0.77 -25.62 -4.45
CA GLY A 357 0.65 -25.67 -4.09
C GLY A 357 1.47 -24.45 -4.56
N GLY A 358 0.90 -23.23 -4.54
CA GLY A 358 1.58 -22.02 -4.97
C GLY A 358 1.66 -21.82 -6.51
N ARG A 359 1.01 -22.68 -7.29
CA ARG A 359 0.90 -22.54 -8.75
C ARG A 359 -0.54 -22.25 -9.15
N ARG A 360 -0.75 -21.27 -10.01
CA ARG A 360 -2.03 -21.05 -10.69
C ARG A 360 -2.22 -22.11 -11.78
N VAL A 361 -3.36 -22.79 -11.73
CA VAL A 361 -3.76 -23.79 -12.72
C VAL A 361 -5.01 -23.25 -13.42
N GLY A 362 -4.91 -23.02 -14.72
CA GLY A 362 -6.07 -22.61 -15.53
C GLY A 362 -7.11 -23.72 -15.60
N GLY A 363 -8.40 -23.38 -15.77
CA GLY A 363 -9.50 -24.36 -15.79
C GLY A 363 -9.35 -25.48 -16.83
N ARG A 364 -8.54 -25.30 -17.89
CA ARG A 364 -8.18 -26.36 -18.87
C ARG A 364 -7.11 -27.32 -18.35
N ASP A 365 -6.18 -26.82 -17.52
CA ASP A 365 -5.10 -27.64 -16.94
C ASP A 365 -5.60 -28.38 -15.69
N ALA A 366 -6.60 -27.84 -15.00
CA ALA A 366 -7.26 -28.50 -13.86
C ALA A 366 -7.95 -29.80 -14.24
N ALA A 367 -8.48 -29.89 -15.47
CA ALA A 367 -9.07 -31.13 -15.99
C ALA A 367 -8.02 -32.23 -16.26
N ALA A 368 -6.78 -31.84 -16.61
CA ALA A 368 -5.67 -32.78 -16.81
C ALA A 368 -4.99 -33.20 -15.49
N LEU A 369 -5.03 -32.33 -14.45
CA LEU A 369 -4.52 -32.60 -13.10
C LEU A 369 -5.58 -33.19 -12.15
N GLY A 370 -6.83 -33.32 -12.63
CA GLY A 370 -8.04 -33.56 -11.85
C GLY A 370 -8.11 -34.86 -11.03
N ALA A 371 -7.21 -35.82 -11.22
CA ALA A 371 -7.15 -37.03 -10.39
C ALA A 371 -6.02 -36.97 -9.36
N ALA A 372 -4.86 -36.41 -9.70
CA ALA A 372 -3.69 -36.39 -8.81
C ALA A 372 -3.70 -35.18 -7.85
N GLY A 373 -4.14 -33.99 -8.30
CA GLY A 373 -4.18 -32.78 -7.48
C GLY A 373 -5.29 -32.80 -6.42
N ALA A 374 -6.46 -33.35 -6.76
CA ALA A 374 -7.54 -33.58 -5.79
C ALA A 374 -7.14 -34.60 -4.71
N ALA A 375 -6.32 -35.60 -5.06
CA ALA A 375 -5.80 -36.57 -4.11
C ALA A 375 -4.84 -35.93 -3.11
N VAL A 376 -3.96 -34.98 -3.53
CA VAL A 376 -3.02 -34.29 -2.63
C VAL A 376 -3.75 -33.33 -1.70
N ALA A 377 -4.75 -32.59 -2.19
CA ALA A 377 -5.58 -31.71 -1.36
C ALA A 377 -6.45 -32.51 -0.37
N LEU A 378 -7.00 -33.64 -0.80
CA LEU A 378 -7.77 -34.55 0.05
C LEU A 378 -6.90 -35.35 1.04
N LEU A 379 -5.69 -35.75 0.64
CA LEU A 379 -4.76 -36.44 1.53
C LEU A 379 -4.20 -35.48 2.61
N GLY A 380 -3.95 -34.23 2.29
CA GLY A 380 -3.61 -33.19 3.27
C GLY A 380 -4.73 -33.00 4.29
N THR A 381 -5.98 -32.88 3.83
CA THR A 381 -7.16 -32.77 4.71
C THR A 381 -7.45 -34.06 5.46
N ALA A 382 -7.32 -35.22 4.83
CA ALA A 382 -7.56 -36.52 5.48
C ALA A 382 -6.49 -36.88 6.52
N ALA A 383 -5.23 -36.48 6.32
CA ALA A 383 -4.16 -36.66 7.31
C ALA A 383 -4.41 -35.79 8.56
N ILE A 384 -4.87 -34.56 8.37
CA ILE A 384 -5.27 -33.67 9.48
C ILE A 384 -6.49 -34.24 10.23
N TRP A 385 -7.48 -34.78 9.51
CA TRP A 385 -8.67 -35.40 10.09
C TRP A 385 -8.38 -36.68 10.87
N ARG A 386 -7.46 -37.49 10.34
CA ARG A 386 -7.05 -38.74 11.01
C ARG A 386 -6.26 -38.49 12.28
N GLN A 387 -5.47 -37.42 12.34
CA GLN A 387 -4.70 -37.03 13.51
C GLN A 387 -5.58 -36.36 14.59
N ALA A 388 -6.62 -35.63 14.19
CA ALA A 388 -7.61 -35.03 15.09
C ALA A 388 -8.53 -36.06 15.75
N ARG A 389 -8.74 -37.21 15.12
CA ARG A 389 -9.53 -38.34 15.70
C ARG A 389 -8.72 -39.28 16.60
N ARG A 390 -7.39 -39.13 16.66
CA ARG A 390 -6.51 -39.96 17.51
C ARG A 390 -6.09 -39.25 18.81
N ARG A 391 -6.64 -38.13 19.09
CA ARG A 391 -6.59 -37.43 20.39
C ARG A 391 -8.03 -37.30 20.91
#